data_40dfb147a911fec443a6fd76f42310aa
#
_entry.id   40dfb147a911fec443a6fd76f42310aa
#
_cell.length_a   1.000
_cell.length_b   1.000
_cell.length_c   1.000
_cell.angle_alpha   90.00
_cell.angle_beta   90.00
_cell.angle_gamma   90.00
#
_symmetry.space_group_name_H-M   'P 1'
#
loop_
_entity.id
_entity.type
_entity.pdbx_description
1 polymer ?
#
loop_
_entity_poly.entity_id
_entity_poly.type
_entity_poly.pdbx_seq_one_letter_code
_entity_poly.pdbx_strand_id
1 'polypeptide(L)'
;MSQRRGFTLVEVLLALIIMGVVTGALYRLLNTNQRLALAQAEQVSLQSNVRTGSLIVPSELRELNTWQGGTADRNDVSVAQPNNVTYRAGRGMGFLCQGAAAGATQLILRQSNWTGARPPDAARDDLHIFIDGDPYDDNDDGWSQLNLTGVAPGNACGGAPSWALTVPAIPAAVPANTPVRLFEVMQLQLYADAGEWWLGAQSVIDAAPVPMLGPLTNNGFVLQYLDSTGVATADLTAINSVRLTVRGLTDAPVRTGGQAPVARNQEALVTQVLLRNSVRP
;
A
#
# COMPACT_ATOMS: atom_id res chain seq x y z
N MET A 1 52.33 8.82 -65.99
CA MET A 1 52.88 8.32 -64.71
C MET A 1 52.44 9.29 -63.58
N SER A 2 51.50 8.85 -62.76
CA SER A 2 51.02 9.67 -61.59
C SER A 2 52.08 9.57 -60.49
N GLN A 3 52.70 10.68 -60.13
CA GLN A 3 53.60 10.75 -58.99
C GLN A 3 52.83 10.50 -57.69
N ARG A 4 53.02 9.39 -57.04
CA ARG A 4 52.53 9.13 -55.71
C ARG A 4 53.31 10.01 -54.74
N ARG A 5 52.67 11.07 -54.22
CA ARG A 5 53.21 11.88 -53.13
C ARG A 5 53.11 11.06 -51.83
N GLY A 6 54.25 10.76 -51.20
CA GLY A 6 54.28 10.16 -49.90
C GLY A 6 53.95 11.18 -48.80
N PHE A 7 53.36 10.74 -47.69
CA PHE A 7 53.14 11.59 -46.51
C PHE A 7 54.44 11.97 -45.84
N THR A 8 54.52 13.23 -45.39
CA THR A 8 55.66 13.69 -44.59
C THR A 8 55.48 13.21 -43.12
N LEU A 9 56.60 12.99 -42.41
CA LEU A 9 56.61 12.59 -40.99
C LEU A 9 55.88 13.63 -40.11
N VAL A 10 55.97 14.91 -40.45
CA VAL A 10 55.31 16.03 -39.77
C VAL A 10 53.79 15.96 -39.93
N GLU A 11 53.32 15.61 -41.11
CA GLU A 11 51.91 15.52 -41.42
C GLU A 11 51.24 14.35 -40.64
N VAL A 12 51.93 13.21 -40.49
CA VAL A 12 51.50 12.07 -39.65
C VAL A 12 51.49 12.45 -38.18
N LEU A 13 52.53 13.15 -37.68
CA LEU A 13 52.59 13.64 -36.31
C LEU A 13 51.45 14.62 -35.99
N LEU A 14 51.20 15.57 -36.88
CA LEU A 14 50.11 16.53 -36.72
C LEU A 14 48.73 15.82 -36.68
N ALA A 15 48.55 14.87 -37.59
CA ALA A 15 47.29 14.07 -37.63
C ALA A 15 47.09 13.29 -36.33
N LEU A 16 48.14 12.67 -35.77
CA LEU A 16 48.04 11.94 -34.48
C LEU A 16 47.70 12.85 -33.27
N ILE A 17 48.30 14.08 -33.25
CA ILE A 17 47.98 15.06 -32.20
C ILE A 17 46.52 15.48 -32.27
N ILE A 18 46.04 15.83 -33.47
CA ILE A 18 44.61 16.22 -33.68
C ILE A 18 43.71 15.06 -33.30
N MET A 19 44.00 13.85 -33.77
CA MET A 19 43.23 12.64 -33.42
C MET A 19 43.19 12.40 -31.93
N GLY A 20 44.29 12.57 -31.21
CA GLY A 20 44.35 12.45 -29.74
C GLY A 20 43.45 13.47 -29.02
N VAL A 21 43.50 14.74 -29.47
CA VAL A 21 42.65 15.80 -28.90
C VAL A 21 41.16 15.53 -29.17
N VAL A 22 40.79 15.15 -30.39
CA VAL A 22 39.41 14.83 -30.78
C VAL A 22 38.89 13.61 -29.98
N THR A 23 39.70 12.54 -29.91
CA THR A 23 39.34 11.34 -29.14
C THR A 23 39.15 11.66 -27.66
N GLY A 24 40.05 12.47 -27.07
CA GLY A 24 39.91 12.92 -25.68
C GLY A 24 38.66 13.76 -25.42
N ALA A 25 38.31 14.63 -26.36
CA ALA A 25 37.07 15.43 -26.30
C ALA A 25 35.82 14.55 -26.40
N LEU A 26 35.79 13.59 -27.35
CA LEU A 26 34.70 12.65 -27.52
C LEU A 26 34.52 11.76 -26.27
N TYR A 27 35.61 11.27 -25.71
CA TYR A 27 35.57 10.47 -24.47
C TYR A 27 34.94 11.26 -23.32
N ARG A 28 35.33 12.52 -23.12
CA ARG A 28 34.74 13.40 -22.09
C ARG A 28 33.27 13.63 -22.33
N LEU A 29 32.86 13.88 -23.58
CA LEU A 29 31.46 14.09 -23.96
C LEU A 29 30.62 12.85 -23.66
N LEU A 30 31.08 11.66 -24.06
CA LEU A 30 30.38 10.39 -23.82
C LEU A 30 30.22 10.11 -22.32
N ASN A 31 31.30 10.30 -21.54
CA ASN A 31 31.25 10.08 -20.09
C ASN A 31 30.29 11.08 -19.41
N THR A 32 30.26 12.33 -19.83
CA THR A 32 29.33 13.34 -19.31
C THR A 32 27.90 12.98 -19.65
N ASN A 33 27.63 12.58 -20.90
CA ASN A 33 26.30 12.16 -21.32
C ASN A 33 25.79 10.92 -20.58
N GLN A 34 26.66 9.93 -20.37
CA GLN A 34 26.31 8.72 -19.59
C GLN A 34 25.96 9.08 -18.13
N ARG A 35 26.76 9.94 -17.49
CA ARG A 35 26.47 10.39 -16.12
C ARG A 35 25.16 11.16 -16.03
N LEU A 36 24.87 12.01 -17.01
CA LEU A 36 23.62 12.77 -17.06
C LEU A 36 22.42 11.84 -17.27
N ALA A 37 22.54 10.87 -18.17
CA ALA A 37 21.48 9.89 -18.42
C ALA A 37 21.17 9.04 -17.16
N LEU A 38 22.20 8.58 -16.44
CA LEU A 38 22.04 7.86 -15.19
C LEU A 38 21.37 8.74 -14.12
N ALA A 39 21.81 9.99 -13.96
CA ALA A 39 21.21 10.92 -13.00
C ALA A 39 19.74 11.20 -13.30
N GLN A 40 19.37 11.32 -14.59
CA GLN A 40 17.98 11.48 -15.00
C GLN A 40 17.15 10.23 -14.73
N ALA A 41 17.68 9.04 -15.01
CA ALA A 41 16.99 7.78 -14.73
C ALA A 41 16.72 7.60 -13.22
N GLU A 42 17.71 7.88 -12.37
CA GLU A 42 17.56 7.87 -10.91
C GLU A 42 16.50 8.87 -10.43
N GLN A 43 16.47 10.08 -10.99
CA GLN A 43 15.48 11.10 -10.65
C GLN A 43 14.06 10.66 -11.04
N VAL A 44 13.88 10.08 -12.24
CA VAL A 44 12.58 9.57 -12.69
C VAL A 44 12.12 8.41 -11.81
N SER A 45 13.02 7.49 -11.44
CA SER A 45 12.73 6.38 -10.52
C SER A 45 12.27 6.90 -9.17
N LEU A 46 12.99 7.87 -8.58
CA LEU A 46 12.64 8.51 -7.33
C LEU A 46 11.25 9.14 -7.37
N GLN A 47 10.96 9.93 -8.41
CA GLN A 47 9.64 10.57 -8.59
C GLN A 47 8.53 9.54 -8.73
N SER A 48 8.76 8.48 -9.52
CA SER A 48 7.82 7.38 -9.68
C SER A 48 7.53 6.68 -8.35
N ASN A 49 8.56 6.39 -7.56
CA ASN A 49 8.43 5.75 -6.26
C ASN A 49 7.62 6.61 -5.28
N VAL A 50 7.99 7.88 -5.11
CA VAL A 50 7.28 8.80 -4.19
C VAL A 50 5.83 8.99 -4.61
N ARG A 51 5.57 9.13 -5.93
CA ARG A 51 4.21 9.25 -6.47
C ARG A 51 3.40 7.98 -6.24
N THR A 52 3.99 6.80 -6.46
CA THR A 52 3.34 5.51 -6.23
C THR A 52 2.94 5.36 -4.76
N GLY A 53 3.83 5.66 -3.82
CA GLY A 53 3.52 5.63 -2.39
C GLY A 53 2.40 6.59 -2.01
N SER A 54 2.37 7.77 -2.62
CA SER A 54 1.31 8.78 -2.39
C SER A 54 -0.04 8.42 -3.01
N LEU A 55 -0.14 7.37 -3.82
CA LEU A 55 -1.38 6.86 -4.40
C LEU A 55 -1.85 5.58 -3.71
N ILE A 56 -0.95 4.63 -3.48
CA ILE A 56 -1.30 3.32 -2.91
C ILE A 56 -1.72 3.46 -1.44
N VAL A 57 -0.93 4.12 -0.60
CA VAL A 57 -1.26 4.25 0.82
C VAL A 57 -2.59 4.99 1.04
N PRO A 58 -2.88 6.12 0.36
CA PRO A 58 -4.18 6.75 0.45
C PRO A 58 -5.35 5.89 0.00
N SER A 59 -5.18 5.02 -1.01
CA SER A 59 -6.26 4.13 -1.45
C SER A 59 -6.65 3.13 -0.37
N GLU A 60 -5.67 2.57 0.33
CA GLU A 60 -5.90 1.68 1.48
C GLU A 60 -6.56 2.40 2.65
N LEU A 61 -6.02 3.57 3.02
CA LEU A 61 -6.53 4.33 4.17
C LEU A 61 -7.93 4.92 3.94
N ARG A 62 -8.30 5.24 2.69
CA ARG A 62 -9.61 5.82 2.37
C ARG A 62 -10.78 4.89 2.68
N GLU A 63 -10.57 3.58 2.58
CA GLU A 63 -11.61 2.58 2.83
C GLU A 63 -11.89 2.36 4.33
N LEU A 64 -11.02 2.89 5.21
CA LEU A 64 -11.13 2.70 6.65
C LEU A 64 -12.28 3.51 7.24
N ASN A 65 -12.90 2.94 8.25
CA ASN A 65 -13.94 3.55 9.06
C ASN A 65 -13.41 3.86 10.46
N THR A 66 -13.69 5.07 10.95
CA THR A 66 -13.51 5.41 12.37
C THR A 66 -14.86 5.79 12.95
N TRP A 67 -15.26 5.09 13.99
CA TRP A 67 -16.54 5.32 14.64
C TRP A 67 -16.39 6.41 15.71
N GLN A 68 -16.83 7.62 15.41
CA GLN A 68 -16.83 8.71 16.39
C GLN A 68 -17.87 8.46 17.49
N GLY A 69 -17.41 8.46 18.74
CA GLY A 69 -18.27 8.22 19.92
C GLY A 69 -18.53 6.74 20.21
N GLY A 70 -17.92 5.81 19.47
CA GLY A 70 -17.98 4.38 19.72
C GLY A 70 -16.81 3.86 20.54
N THR A 71 -16.78 2.54 20.73
CA THR A 71 -15.64 1.83 21.32
C THR A 71 -14.55 1.60 20.28
N ALA A 72 -13.28 1.59 20.71
CA ALA A 72 -12.13 1.44 19.79
C ALA A 72 -12.14 0.12 19.01
N ASP A 73 -12.82 -0.90 19.48
CA ASP A 73 -13.00 -2.19 18.81
C ASP A 73 -13.81 -2.13 17.51
N ARG A 74 -14.62 -1.09 17.34
CA ARG A 74 -15.39 -0.85 16.08
C ARG A 74 -14.63 -0.06 15.03
N ASN A 75 -13.47 0.50 15.36
CA ASN A 75 -12.65 1.23 14.43
C ASN A 75 -11.82 0.27 13.56
N ASP A 76 -11.68 0.61 12.28
CA ASP A 76 -10.78 -0.14 11.41
C ASP A 76 -9.30 0.13 11.72
N VAL A 77 -8.97 1.27 12.33
CA VAL A 77 -7.61 1.58 12.80
C VAL A 77 -7.46 1.11 14.25
N SER A 78 -6.53 0.19 14.49
CA SER A 78 -6.23 -0.35 15.84
C SER A 78 -4.93 0.20 16.44
N VAL A 79 -3.97 0.61 15.59
CA VAL A 79 -2.72 1.28 16.00
C VAL A 79 -2.48 2.47 15.09
N ALA A 80 -2.28 3.64 15.66
CA ALA A 80 -1.99 4.88 14.94
C ALA A 80 -0.69 5.49 15.48
N GLN A 81 0.43 5.19 14.82
CA GLN A 81 1.76 5.74 15.12
C GLN A 81 2.31 6.53 13.94
N PRO A 82 3.27 7.45 14.14
CA PRO A 82 3.78 8.27 13.05
C PRO A 82 4.41 7.48 11.89
N ASN A 83 4.98 6.31 12.14
CA ASN A 83 5.67 5.48 11.14
C ASN A 83 5.07 4.07 10.99
N ASN A 84 3.91 3.86 11.59
CA ASN A 84 3.23 2.57 11.59
C ASN A 84 1.72 2.77 11.76
N VAL A 85 0.93 2.06 10.99
CA VAL A 85 -0.53 1.95 11.14
C VAL A 85 -0.95 0.50 11.04
N THR A 86 -1.74 0.03 12.02
CA THR A 86 -2.41 -1.27 11.95
C THR A 86 -3.89 -1.06 11.73
N TYR A 87 -4.44 -1.73 10.75
CA TYR A 87 -5.80 -1.51 10.30
C TYR A 87 -6.45 -2.77 9.73
N ARG A 88 -7.78 -2.79 9.67
CA ARG A 88 -8.57 -3.83 9.01
C ARG A 88 -8.69 -3.52 7.53
N ALA A 89 -8.05 -4.30 6.69
CA ALA A 89 -8.17 -4.19 5.24
C ALA A 89 -9.32 -5.05 4.73
N GLY A 90 -10.28 -4.48 4.01
CA GLY A 90 -11.36 -5.22 3.38
C GLY A 90 -10.82 -6.21 2.36
N ARG A 91 -11.21 -7.51 2.47
CA ARG A 91 -10.77 -8.57 1.56
C ARG A 91 -11.84 -9.03 0.61
N GLY A 92 -13.08 -8.79 0.94
CA GLY A 92 -14.21 -9.08 0.08
C GLY A 92 -15.54 -8.99 0.79
N MET A 93 -16.60 -9.06 -0.01
CA MET A 93 -17.97 -9.05 0.45
C MET A 93 -18.77 -10.09 -0.34
N GLY A 94 -19.69 -10.74 0.33
CA GLY A 94 -20.62 -11.68 -0.27
C GLY A 94 -21.91 -11.78 0.51
N PHE A 95 -22.78 -12.70 0.10
CA PHE A 95 -24.10 -12.88 0.69
C PHE A 95 -24.33 -14.34 1.06
N LEU A 96 -24.97 -14.57 2.20
CA LEU A 96 -25.38 -15.90 2.60
C LEU A 96 -26.46 -16.43 1.63
N CYS A 97 -26.32 -17.67 1.19
CA CYS A 97 -27.38 -18.30 0.41
C CYS A 97 -28.45 -19.00 1.25
N GLN A 98 -28.17 -19.19 2.53
CA GLN A 98 -29.09 -19.78 3.51
C GLN A 98 -29.08 -18.92 4.77
N GLY A 99 -30.22 -18.80 5.42
CA GLY A 99 -30.31 -18.21 6.76
C GLY A 99 -29.61 -19.11 7.80
N ALA A 100 -29.18 -18.51 8.90
CA ALA A 100 -28.59 -19.22 10.03
C ALA A 100 -29.33 -18.86 11.32
N ALA A 101 -29.59 -19.86 12.17
CA ALA A 101 -30.22 -19.63 13.48
C ALA A 101 -29.21 -19.02 14.46
N ALA A 102 -29.72 -18.33 15.50
CA ALA A 102 -28.86 -17.91 16.62
C ALA A 102 -28.12 -19.11 17.19
N GLY A 103 -26.86 -18.93 17.50
CA GLY A 103 -25.98 -20.01 17.98
C GLY A 103 -25.38 -20.90 16.88
N ALA A 104 -25.71 -20.69 15.61
CA ALA A 104 -25.10 -21.42 14.52
C ALA A 104 -23.60 -21.11 14.44
N THR A 105 -22.79 -22.12 14.10
CA THR A 105 -21.34 -22.04 13.97
C THR A 105 -20.86 -22.18 12.53
N GLN A 106 -21.79 -22.27 11.59
CA GLN A 106 -21.51 -22.38 10.16
C GLN A 106 -22.39 -21.42 9.36
N LEU A 107 -21.76 -20.69 8.44
CA LEU A 107 -22.41 -19.76 7.52
C LEU A 107 -22.13 -20.21 6.09
N ILE A 108 -23.15 -20.23 5.23
CA ILE A 108 -23.00 -20.68 3.84
C ILE A 108 -22.96 -19.47 2.92
N LEU A 109 -21.78 -19.15 2.42
CA LEU A 109 -21.53 -18.00 1.55
C LEU A 109 -21.60 -18.41 0.08
N ARG A 110 -22.33 -17.65 -0.72
CA ARG A 110 -22.47 -17.88 -2.17
C ARG A 110 -21.23 -17.41 -2.92
N GLN A 111 -20.63 -18.28 -3.76
CA GLN A 111 -19.43 -17.91 -4.52
C GLN A 111 -19.72 -16.95 -5.69
N SER A 112 -20.86 -17.10 -6.36
CA SER A 112 -21.19 -16.31 -7.56
C SER A 112 -21.30 -14.80 -7.31
N ASN A 113 -21.59 -14.39 -6.07
CA ASN A 113 -21.77 -12.98 -5.69
C ASN A 113 -20.59 -12.48 -4.83
N TRP A 114 -19.49 -13.18 -4.83
CA TRP A 114 -18.28 -12.77 -4.12
C TRP A 114 -17.54 -11.69 -4.89
N THR A 115 -17.18 -10.60 -4.21
CA THR A 115 -16.46 -9.44 -4.76
C THR A 115 -15.07 -9.26 -4.15
N GLY A 116 -14.43 -10.34 -3.73
CA GLY A 116 -13.10 -10.29 -3.13
C GLY A 116 -11.99 -10.56 -4.15
N ALA A 117 -10.78 -10.07 -3.86
CA ALA A 117 -9.59 -10.30 -4.66
C ALA A 117 -9.09 -11.76 -4.57
N ARG A 118 -9.44 -12.48 -3.49
CA ARG A 118 -9.13 -13.89 -3.26
C ARG A 118 -10.30 -14.59 -2.57
N PRO A 119 -10.34 -15.92 -2.58
CA PRO A 119 -11.26 -16.69 -1.72
C PRO A 119 -11.04 -16.38 -0.23
N PRO A 120 -12.06 -16.61 0.63
CA PRO A 120 -11.90 -16.56 2.08
C PRO A 120 -10.77 -17.49 2.57
N ASP A 121 -10.00 -17.03 3.56
CA ASP A 121 -8.88 -17.76 4.15
C ASP A 121 -8.95 -17.68 5.67
N ALA A 122 -9.26 -18.81 6.33
CA ALA A 122 -9.41 -18.87 7.78
C ALA A 122 -8.12 -18.61 8.57
N ALA A 123 -6.95 -18.67 7.92
CA ALA A 123 -5.70 -18.35 8.58
C ALA A 123 -5.46 -16.83 8.71
N ARG A 124 -6.16 -16.01 7.90
CA ARG A 124 -5.89 -14.58 7.73
C ARG A 124 -7.11 -13.70 7.97
N ASP A 125 -8.30 -14.22 7.65
CA ASP A 125 -9.51 -13.43 7.59
C ASP A 125 -10.37 -13.61 8.85
N ASP A 126 -10.88 -12.48 9.30
CA ASP A 126 -12.05 -12.40 10.15
C ASP A 126 -13.25 -11.90 9.34
N LEU A 127 -14.44 -12.02 9.90
CA LEU A 127 -15.64 -11.59 9.22
C LEU A 127 -16.51 -10.66 10.05
N HIS A 128 -17.19 -9.75 9.35
CA HIS A 128 -18.34 -9.03 9.86
C HIS A 128 -19.60 -9.56 9.20
N ILE A 129 -20.59 -9.93 10.01
CA ILE A 129 -21.93 -10.27 9.57
C ILE A 129 -22.89 -9.16 9.97
N PHE A 130 -23.75 -8.75 9.05
CA PHE A 130 -24.81 -7.80 9.37
C PHE A 130 -25.93 -8.51 10.14
N ILE A 131 -26.34 -7.93 11.24
CA ILE A 131 -27.46 -8.39 12.05
C ILE A 131 -28.50 -7.31 12.05
N ASP A 132 -29.66 -7.66 11.53
CA ASP A 132 -30.90 -6.89 11.53
C ASP A 132 -31.77 -7.54 12.61
N GLY A 133 -32.02 -6.85 13.70
CA GLY A 133 -32.77 -7.38 14.82
C GLY A 133 -34.28 -7.31 14.55
N ASP A 134 -34.81 -6.11 14.35
CA ASP A 134 -36.19 -5.87 13.93
C ASP A 134 -36.17 -5.13 12.59
N PRO A 135 -36.69 -5.71 11.49
CA PRO A 135 -36.70 -5.08 10.16
C PRO A 135 -37.38 -3.70 10.08
N TYR A 136 -37.98 -3.25 11.14
CA TYR A 136 -38.67 -1.96 11.25
C TYR A 136 -37.97 -0.96 12.18
N ASP A 137 -36.85 -1.35 12.83
CA ASP A 137 -36.09 -0.51 13.75
C ASP A 137 -34.60 -0.47 13.37
N ASP A 138 -34.16 0.58 12.71
CA ASP A 138 -32.76 0.77 12.29
C ASP A 138 -31.77 0.94 13.48
N ASN A 139 -32.26 1.08 14.72
CA ASN A 139 -31.39 1.30 15.88
C ASN A 139 -30.77 0.00 16.44
N ASP A 140 -31.34 -1.16 16.12
CA ASP A 140 -30.81 -2.46 16.51
C ASP A 140 -30.00 -3.14 15.42
N ASP A 141 -29.86 -2.48 14.26
CA ASP A 141 -28.99 -2.90 13.16
C ASP A 141 -27.52 -2.79 13.51
N GLY A 142 -26.74 -3.79 13.12
CA GLY A 142 -25.32 -3.75 13.41
C GLY A 142 -24.47 -4.80 12.72
N TRP A 143 -23.19 -4.51 12.66
CA TRP A 143 -22.19 -5.48 12.22
C TRP A 143 -21.60 -6.19 13.43
N SER A 144 -21.69 -7.53 13.45
CA SER A 144 -21.04 -8.36 14.44
C SER A 144 -19.74 -8.91 13.89
N GLN A 145 -18.65 -8.73 14.62
CA GLN A 145 -17.35 -9.31 14.29
C GLN A 145 -17.26 -10.73 14.77
N LEU A 146 -16.81 -11.65 13.92
CA LEU A 146 -16.62 -13.06 14.22
C LEU A 146 -15.26 -13.52 13.66
N ASN A 147 -14.54 -14.34 14.42
CA ASN A 147 -13.31 -14.95 13.95
C ASN A 147 -13.65 -16.07 12.96
N LEU A 148 -13.01 -16.07 11.80
CA LEU A 148 -13.13 -17.13 10.81
C LEU A 148 -12.16 -18.27 11.17
N THR A 149 -12.68 -19.42 11.57
CA THR A 149 -11.87 -20.57 12.02
C THR A 149 -11.76 -21.70 11.00
N GLY A 150 -12.57 -21.65 9.93
CA GLY A 150 -12.52 -22.66 8.87
C GLY A 150 -13.24 -22.19 7.61
N VAL A 151 -12.76 -22.65 6.46
CA VAL A 151 -13.38 -22.46 5.16
C VAL A 151 -13.36 -23.77 4.38
N ALA A 152 -14.52 -24.24 3.97
CA ALA A 152 -14.65 -25.43 3.15
C ALA A 152 -15.45 -25.12 1.87
N PRO A 153 -14.98 -25.52 0.68
CA PRO A 153 -15.76 -25.42 -0.54
C PRO A 153 -16.94 -26.40 -0.50
N GLY A 154 -18.05 -26.05 -1.15
CA GLY A 154 -19.25 -26.86 -1.22
C GLY A 154 -20.21 -26.41 -2.32
N ASN A 155 -21.38 -27.03 -2.37
CA ASN A 155 -22.45 -26.72 -3.30
C ASN A 155 -23.80 -26.57 -2.55
N ALA A 156 -23.77 -25.97 -1.37
CA ALA A 156 -24.93 -25.87 -0.49
C ALA A 156 -25.94 -24.78 -0.90
N CYS A 157 -25.65 -23.96 -1.91
CA CYS A 157 -26.56 -22.93 -2.43
C CYS A 157 -27.48 -23.46 -3.54
N GLY A 158 -28.31 -24.47 -3.23
CA GLY A 158 -29.19 -25.08 -4.24
C GLY A 158 -28.40 -25.82 -5.33
N GLY A 159 -27.27 -26.42 -5.00
CA GLY A 159 -26.35 -27.06 -5.94
C GLY A 159 -25.30 -26.12 -6.56
N ALA A 160 -25.40 -24.79 -6.34
CA ALA A 160 -24.41 -23.84 -6.79
C ALA A 160 -23.18 -23.80 -5.86
N PRO A 161 -21.99 -23.41 -6.39
CA PRO A 161 -20.77 -23.30 -5.61
C PRO A 161 -20.90 -22.35 -4.41
N SER A 162 -20.39 -22.79 -3.27
CA SER A 162 -20.46 -22.07 -1.99
C SER A 162 -19.19 -22.28 -1.18
N TRP A 163 -19.01 -21.45 -0.15
CA TRP A 163 -18.07 -21.71 0.94
C TRP A 163 -18.88 -21.90 2.25
N ALA A 164 -18.56 -22.95 2.99
CA ALA A 164 -18.98 -23.12 4.37
C ALA A 164 -17.93 -22.45 5.26
N LEU A 165 -18.31 -21.33 5.89
CA LEU A 165 -17.49 -20.57 6.81
C LEU A 165 -17.75 -21.05 8.23
N THR A 166 -16.73 -21.53 8.92
CA THR A 166 -16.81 -21.92 10.34
C THR A 166 -16.47 -20.71 11.21
N VAL A 167 -17.36 -20.38 12.14
CA VAL A 167 -17.26 -19.20 13.02
C VAL A 167 -17.67 -19.58 14.43
N PRO A 168 -17.40 -18.77 15.46
CA PRO A 168 -18.07 -18.87 16.77
C PRO A 168 -19.59 -18.77 16.61
N ALA A 169 -20.33 -19.18 17.65
CA ALA A 169 -21.77 -19.06 17.66
C ALA A 169 -22.24 -17.65 17.35
N ILE A 170 -23.07 -17.48 16.30
CA ILE A 170 -23.61 -16.16 15.95
C ILE A 170 -24.59 -15.67 17.01
N PRO A 171 -24.56 -14.36 17.35
CA PRO A 171 -25.37 -13.84 18.46
C PRO A 171 -26.86 -13.81 18.19
N ALA A 172 -27.28 -13.70 16.93
CA ALA A 172 -28.67 -13.66 16.53
C ALA A 172 -28.91 -14.44 15.23
N ALA A 173 -30.17 -14.77 14.95
CA ALA A 173 -30.54 -15.39 13.69
C ALA A 173 -30.40 -14.39 12.53
N VAL A 174 -29.98 -14.88 11.37
CA VAL A 174 -29.82 -14.07 10.16
C VAL A 174 -30.55 -14.73 8.99
N PRO A 175 -31.24 -13.96 8.13
CA PRO A 175 -31.92 -14.48 6.96
C PRO A 175 -30.95 -14.85 5.83
N ALA A 176 -31.45 -15.55 4.80
CA ALA A 176 -30.74 -15.67 3.54
C ALA A 176 -30.52 -14.28 2.90
N ASN A 177 -29.47 -14.13 2.14
CA ASN A 177 -28.98 -12.89 1.54
C ASN A 177 -28.43 -11.85 2.54
N THR A 178 -28.20 -12.22 3.79
CA THR A 178 -27.46 -11.37 4.72
C THR A 178 -26.06 -11.10 4.19
N PRO A 179 -25.61 -9.83 4.16
CA PRO A 179 -24.27 -9.46 3.73
C PRO A 179 -23.21 -9.88 4.77
N VAL A 180 -22.10 -10.38 4.23
CA VAL A 180 -20.92 -10.77 5.01
C VAL A 180 -19.72 -10.06 4.39
N ARG A 181 -18.90 -9.41 5.24
CA ARG A 181 -17.64 -8.78 4.84
C ARG A 181 -16.49 -9.53 5.47
N LEU A 182 -15.45 -9.79 4.69
CA LEU A 182 -14.20 -10.34 5.19
C LEU A 182 -13.14 -9.24 5.22
N PHE A 183 -12.34 -9.27 6.27
CA PHE A 183 -11.24 -8.35 6.45
C PHE A 183 -10.03 -9.08 7.02
N GLU A 184 -8.86 -8.53 6.77
CA GLU A 184 -7.58 -9.00 7.29
C GLU A 184 -6.93 -7.86 8.06
N VAL A 185 -6.33 -8.15 9.21
CA VAL A 185 -5.60 -7.13 9.97
C VAL A 185 -4.21 -6.96 9.34
N MET A 186 -3.98 -5.77 8.79
CA MET A 186 -2.77 -5.40 8.07
C MET A 186 -2.00 -4.32 8.83
N GLN A 187 -0.70 -4.32 8.63
CA GLN A 187 0.20 -3.29 9.12
C GLN A 187 0.97 -2.68 7.97
N LEU A 188 0.98 -1.34 7.90
CA LEU A 188 1.91 -0.56 7.10
C LEU A 188 2.95 0.05 8.02
N GLN A 189 4.23 -0.16 7.72
CA GLN A 189 5.31 0.33 8.56
C GLN A 189 6.57 0.71 7.77
N LEU A 190 7.27 1.71 8.30
CA LEU A 190 8.63 2.01 7.88
C LEU A 190 9.58 1.06 8.59
N TYR A 191 10.40 0.32 7.86
CA TYR A 191 11.37 -0.61 8.42
C TYR A 191 12.71 -0.54 7.68
N ALA A 192 13.77 -0.98 8.34
CA ALA A 192 15.10 -1.06 7.76
C ALA A 192 15.40 -2.49 7.30
N ASP A 193 15.90 -2.65 6.08
CA ASP A 193 16.40 -3.89 5.54
C ASP A 193 17.67 -3.63 4.72
N ALA A 194 18.70 -4.46 4.93
CA ALA A 194 20.01 -4.36 4.25
C ALA A 194 20.64 -2.94 4.29
N GLY A 195 20.35 -2.15 5.32
CA GLY A 195 20.90 -0.80 5.49
C GLY A 195 20.08 0.30 4.80
N GLU A 196 18.99 -0.05 4.13
CA GLU A 196 18.05 0.87 3.48
C GLU A 196 16.70 0.87 4.20
N TRP A 197 15.94 1.96 4.04
CA TRP A 197 14.62 2.11 4.63
C TRP A 197 13.54 1.84 3.58
N TRP A 198 12.53 1.06 3.98
CA TRP A 198 11.42 0.64 3.13
C TRP A 198 10.08 0.88 3.81
N LEU A 199 9.09 1.25 3.04
CA LEU A 199 7.69 1.06 3.44
C LEU A 199 7.29 -0.37 3.11
N GLY A 200 6.84 -1.10 4.11
CA GLY A 200 6.33 -2.46 3.93
C GLY A 200 4.92 -2.62 4.44
N ALA A 201 4.24 -3.61 3.86
CA ALA A 201 2.97 -4.11 4.33
C ALA A 201 3.12 -5.55 4.80
N GLN A 202 2.40 -5.89 5.86
CA GLN A 202 2.30 -7.28 6.32
C GLN A 202 0.92 -7.55 6.91
N SER A 203 0.44 -8.78 6.82
CA SER A 203 -0.58 -9.26 7.75
C SER A 203 0.02 -9.36 9.14
N VAL A 204 -0.75 -9.09 10.18
CA VAL A 204 -0.24 -9.20 11.58
C VAL A 204 0.17 -10.62 11.96
N ILE A 205 -0.23 -11.62 11.16
CA ILE A 205 0.19 -13.02 11.34
C ILE A 205 1.47 -13.36 10.57
N ASP A 206 1.95 -12.51 9.65
CA ASP A 206 3.17 -12.75 8.89
C ASP A 206 4.40 -12.41 9.74
N ALA A 207 5.50 -13.12 9.51
CA ALA A 207 6.74 -12.95 10.28
C ALA A 207 7.52 -11.68 9.92
N ALA A 208 7.32 -11.14 8.70
CA ALA A 208 8.07 -9.99 8.20
C ALA A 208 7.25 -9.19 7.17
N PRO A 209 7.50 -7.87 7.06
CA PRO A 209 6.85 -7.04 6.06
C PRO A 209 7.35 -7.37 4.65
N VAL A 210 6.44 -7.27 3.68
CA VAL A 210 6.77 -7.30 2.25
C VAL A 210 7.06 -5.87 1.79
N PRO A 211 8.23 -5.60 1.18
CA PRO A 211 8.57 -4.26 0.72
C PRO A 211 7.62 -3.82 -0.39
N MET A 212 7.05 -2.63 -0.22
CA MET A 212 6.14 -1.99 -1.17
C MET A 212 6.79 -0.83 -1.89
N LEU A 213 7.60 -0.04 -1.16
CA LEU A 213 8.16 1.21 -1.65
C LEU A 213 9.51 1.48 -0.99
N GLY A 214 10.49 1.92 -1.78
CA GLY A 214 11.81 2.35 -1.32
C GLY A 214 12.81 2.41 -2.46
N PRO A 215 14.02 2.86 -2.17
CA PRO A 215 14.51 3.26 -0.86
C PRO A 215 13.93 4.60 -0.37
N LEU A 216 13.75 4.69 0.94
CA LEU A 216 13.24 5.88 1.62
C LEU A 216 14.29 6.47 2.57
N THR A 217 14.03 7.66 3.11
CA THR A 217 14.80 8.18 4.24
C THR A 217 14.41 7.47 5.54
N ASN A 218 15.20 7.61 6.60
CA ASN A 218 14.88 7.07 7.94
C ASN A 218 13.58 7.64 8.56
N ASN A 219 13.07 8.74 8.00
CA ASN A 219 11.77 9.33 8.29
C ASN A 219 10.93 9.45 7.00
N GLY A 220 11.10 8.48 6.09
CA GLY A 220 10.54 8.50 4.75
C GLY A 220 9.07 8.14 4.66
N PHE A 221 8.49 7.64 5.74
CA PHE A 221 7.05 7.40 5.86
C PHE A 221 6.57 7.98 7.17
N VAL A 222 5.74 9.03 7.10
CA VAL A 222 5.20 9.70 8.30
C VAL A 222 3.71 9.89 8.13
N LEU A 223 2.95 9.44 9.13
CA LEU A 223 1.52 9.59 9.28
C LEU A 223 1.23 10.60 10.39
N GLN A 224 0.35 11.54 10.11
CA GLN A 224 -0.24 12.45 11.10
C GLN A 224 -1.76 12.26 11.06
N TYR A 225 -2.31 11.86 12.18
CA TYR A 225 -3.75 11.64 12.34
C TYR A 225 -4.41 12.93 12.80
N LEU A 226 -5.49 13.31 12.13
CA LEU A 226 -6.19 14.58 12.37
C LEU A 226 -7.65 14.30 12.68
N ASP A 227 -8.20 15.06 13.63
CA ASP A 227 -9.62 15.06 13.97
C ASP A 227 -10.47 15.83 12.92
N SER A 228 -11.76 15.98 13.17
CA SER A 228 -12.70 16.70 12.30
C SER A 228 -12.41 18.20 12.20
N THR A 229 -11.64 18.76 13.14
CA THR A 229 -11.22 20.16 13.12
C THR A 229 -9.85 20.37 12.46
N GLY A 230 -9.18 19.28 12.06
CA GLY A 230 -7.85 19.30 11.46
C GLY A 230 -6.71 19.37 12.47
N VAL A 231 -7.00 19.17 13.75
CA VAL A 231 -6.01 19.13 14.84
C VAL A 231 -5.47 17.70 14.98
N ALA A 232 -4.18 17.58 15.29
CA ALA A 232 -3.55 16.28 15.51
C ALA A 232 -4.16 15.57 16.72
N THR A 233 -4.52 14.30 16.55
CA THR A 233 -5.11 13.46 17.58
C THR A 233 -4.41 12.11 17.68
N ALA A 234 -4.36 11.56 18.90
CA ALA A 234 -3.97 10.17 19.19
C ALA A 234 -5.20 9.30 19.53
N ASP A 235 -6.38 9.90 19.63
CA ASP A 235 -7.63 9.18 19.87
C ASP A 235 -8.10 8.52 18.57
N LEU A 236 -8.07 7.19 18.55
CA LEU A 236 -8.47 6.37 17.40
C LEU A 236 -9.93 6.64 16.99
N THR A 237 -10.79 6.99 17.93
CA THR A 237 -12.21 7.27 17.66
C THR A 237 -12.44 8.66 17.06
N ALA A 238 -11.49 9.57 17.22
CA ALA A 238 -11.57 10.94 16.73
C ALA A 238 -10.88 11.14 15.37
N ILE A 239 -10.20 10.13 14.84
CA ILE A 239 -9.49 10.25 13.55
C ILE A 239 -10.50 10.48 12.43
N ASN A 240 -10.36 11.61 11.74
CA ASN A 240 -11.17 11.98 10.57
C ASN A 240 -10.36 11.90 9.28
N SER A 241 -9.11 12.34 9.34
CA SER A 241 -8.20 12.28 8.19
C SER A 241 -6.79 11.94 8.59
N VAL A 242 -6.02 11.47 7.63
CA VAL A 242 -4.60 11.13 7.79
C VAL A 242 -3.78 11.93 6.79
N ARG A 243 -2.81 12.68 7.28
CA ARG A 243 -1.79 13.33 6.46
C ARG A 243 -0.59 12.41 6.33
N LEU A 244 -0.33 11.98 5.11
CA LEU A 244 0.78 11.12 4.74
C LEU A 244 1.92 11.96 4.17
N THR A 245 3.14 11.74 4.65
CA THR A 245 4.37 12.26 4.04
C THR A 245 5.23 11.09 3.60
N VAL A 246 5.59 11.06 2.33
CA VAL A 246 6.54 10.09 1.76
C VAL A 246 7.80 10.82 1.33
N ARG A 247 8.99 10.36 1.78
CA ARG A 247 10.30 10.90 1.40
C ARG A 247 11.17 9.79 0.85
N GLY A 248 11.34 9.80 -0.47
CA GLY A 248 12.17 8.84 -1.19
C GLY A 248 13.64 9.29 -1.31
N LEU A 249 14.49 8.32 -1.63
CA LEU A 249 15.88 8.48 -1.99
C LEU A 249 16.15 7.89 -3.38
N THR A 250 17.14 8.42 -4.11
CA THR A 250 17.66 7.71 -5.29
C THR A 250 18.41 6.44 -4.87
N ASP A 251 18.37 5.40 -5.69
CA ASP A 251 19.07 4.13 -5.40
C ASP A 251 20.58 4.35 -5.36
N ALA A 252 21.11 5.12 -6.30
CA ALA A 252 22.52 5.46 -6.36
C ALA A 252 22.78 6.95 -6.05
N PRO A 253 23.97 7.29 -5.52
CA PRO A 253 24.39 8.67 -5.41
C PRO A 253 24.54 9.32 -6.79
N VAL A 254 23.94 10.49 -6.98
CA VAL A 254 23.99 11.26 -8.21
C VAL A 254 24.65 12.62 -7.97
N ARG A 255 25.25 13.20 -9.00
CA ARG A 255 25.79 14.55 -8.96
C ARG A 255 24.83 15.51 -9.65
N THR A 256 24.24 16.43 -8.91
CA THR A 256 23.25 17.41 -9.39
C THR A 256 23.88 18.76 -9.80
N GLY A 257 25.09 18.75 -10.33
CA GLY A 257 25.79 19.97 -10.79
C GLY A 257 27.28 19.80 -10.84
N GLY A 258 27.98 20.69 -11.57
CA GLY A 258 29.40 20.54 -11.89
C GLY A 258 30.35 20.39 -10.72
N GLN A 259 30.04 21.00 -9.56
CA GLN A 259 30.85 20.93 -8.33
C GLN A 259 30.08 20.40 -7.12
N ALA A 260 28.79 20.00 -7.28
CA ALA A 260 28.02 19.44 -6.19
C ALA A 260 28.64 18.10 -5.71
N PRO A 261 28.62 17.81 -4.40
CA PRO A 261 29.02 16.51 -3.90
C PRO A 261 28.15 15.41 -4.50
N VAL A 262 28.72 14.23 -4.67
CA VAL A 262 27.96 13.05 -5.06
C VAL A 262 27.16 12.60 -3.85
N ALA A 263 25.84 12.69 -3.91
CA ALA A 263 24.93 12.33 -2.83
C ALA A 263 23.66 11.71 -3.41
N ARG A 264 22.88 11.03 -2.57
CA ARG A 264 21.55 10.55 -2.93
C ARG A 264 20.58 11.74 -2.92
N ASN A 265 19.83 11.90 -3.99
CA ASN A 265 18.78 12.91 -4.04
C ASN A 265 17.56 12.46 -3.23
N GLN A 266 16.87 13.44 -2.66
CA GLN A 266 15.65 13.23 -1.90
C GLN A 266 14.49 13.98 -2.55
N GLU A 267 13.30 13.37 -2.49
CA GLU A 267 12.06 14.01 -2.89
C GLU A 267 10.98 13.67 -1.87
N ALA A 268 10.13 14.63 -1.55
CA ALA A 268 9.05 14.46 -0.59
C ALA A 268 7.70 14.84 -1.20
N LEU A 269 6.68 14.03 -0.92
CA LEU A 269 5.30 14.33 -1.27
C LEU A 269 4.42 14.22 -0.03
N VAL A 270 3.51 15.18 0.12
CA VAL A 270 2.53 15.21 1.21
C VAL A 270 1.14 15.08 0.62
N THR A 271 0.36 14.14 1.14
CA THR A 271 -1.03 13.89 0.74
C THR A 271 -1.91 13.79 1.99
N GLN A 272 -3.11 14.33 1.93
CA GLN A 272 -4.11 14.17 3.01
C GLN A 272 -5.28 13.34 2.51
N VAL A 273 -5.71 12.38 3.32
CA VAL A 273 -6.78 11.43 3.03
C VAL A 273 -7.86 11.58 4.07
N LEU A 274 -9.09 11.80 3.63
CA LEU A 274 -10.27 11.69 4.47
C LEU A 274 -10.70 10.23 4.55
N LEU A 275 -11.00 9.74 5.73
CA LEU A 275 -11.54 8.40 5.93
C LEU A 275 -13.00 8.37 5.47
N ARG A 276 -13.46 7.22 4.94
CA ARG A 276 -14.73 7.13 4.19
C ARG A 276 -15.96 7.53 5.01
N ASN A 277 -16.02 7.11 6.25
CA ASN A 277 -17.18 7.33 7.13
C ASN A 277 -16.90 8.36 8.23
N SER A 278 -15.90 9.20 8.03
CA SER A 278 -15.64 10.31 8.96
C SER A 278 -16.71 11.39 8.81
N VAL A 279 -17.08 12.03 9.91
CA VAL A 279 -17.96 13.20 9.87
C VAL A 279 -17.28 14.27 9.02
N ARG A 280 -17.95 14.73 7.97
CA ARG A 280 -17.44 15.87 7.19
C ARG A 280 -17.60 17.13 8.04
N PRO A 281 -16.58 18.00 8.05
CA PRO A 281 -16.67 19.28 8.74
C PRO A 281 -17.74 20.18 8.15
#